data_605497b186e3bc014b12637a8f8a6bed
#
_entry.id   605497b186e3bc014b12637a8f8a6bed
#
_cell.length_a   1.000
_cell.length_b   1.000
_cell.length_c   1.000
_cell.angle_alpha   90.00
_cell.angle_beta   90.00
_cell.angle_gamma   90.00
#
_symmetry.space_group_name_H-M   'P 1'
#
loop_
_entity.id
_entity.type
_entity.pdbx_description
1 polymer ?
#
loop_
_entity_poly.entity_id
_entity_poly.type
_entity_poly.pdbx_seq_one_letter_code
_entity_poly.pdbx_strand_id
1 'polypeptide(L)'
;MKITLPAPAKINLYLDVLGKRPDGYHNIKSVMQTVDLCDEITVEMLTPTPGLQSIQISCSEAALPCDARNLAHRAAVAFFNGCNIYDFTCRIDIQKNIPMAAGLAGGSTDAAAVLRGLNALSGHPLDTDALCSLGAAIGA
;
A
#
# COMPACT_ATOMS: atom_id res chain seq x y z
N MET A 1 13.42 -1.17 -13.70
CA MET A 1 12.21 -1.96 -13.98
C MET A 1 11.01 -1.28 -13.36
N LYS A 2 9.88 -1.38 -14.02
CA LYS A 2 8.68 -0.64 -13.65
C LYS A 2 7.43 -1.50 -13.85
N ILE A 3 6.45 -1.38 -12.95
CA ILE A 3 5.15 -2.05 -13.04
C ILE A 3 4.04 -1.08 -12.66
N THR A 4 2.91 -1.17 -13.36
CA THR A 4 1.70 -0.40 -13.04
C THR A 4 0.60 -1.37 -12.64
N LEU A 5 -0.04 -1.09 -11.51
CA LEU A 5 -1.08 -1.94 -10.91
C LEU A 5 -2.32 -1.12 -10.58
N PRO A 6 -3.53 -1.67 -10.80
CA PRO A 6 -4.73 -1.09 -10.25
C PRO A 6 -4.79 -1.30 -8.74
N ALA A 7 -5.27 -0.29 -8.03
CA ALA A 7 -5.56 -0.34 -6.59
C ALA A 7 -7.06 -0.09 -6.40
N PRO A 8 -7.88 -1.14 -6.37
CA PRO A 8 -9.34 -1.00 -6.36
C PRO A 8 -9.86 -0.54 -5.00
N ALA A 9 -10.88 0.30 -5.04
CA ALA A 9 -11.70 0.62 -3.88
C ALA A 9 -12.50 -0.59 -3.40
N LYS A 10 -12.98 -0.52 -2.18
CA LYS A 10 -13.91 -1.50 -1.62
C LYS A 10 -15.16 -0.83 -1.09
N ILE A 11 -16.26 -1.56 -1.06
CA ILE A 11 -17.46 -1.22 -0.32
C ILE A 11 -17.79 -2.32 0.67
N ASN A 12 -18.50 -1.96 1.75
CA ASN A 12 -19.08 -2.94 2.65
C ASN A 12 -20.51 -3.19 2.22
N LEU A 13 -20.81 -4.39 1.74
CA LEU A 13 -22.19 -4.81 1.45
C LEU A 13 -22.98 -5.10 2.74
N TYR A 14 -22.29 -5.49 3.78
CA TYR A 14 -22.77 -5.68 5.13
C TYR A 14 -21.70 -5.25 6.12
N LEU A 15 -22.08 -4.61 7.21
CA LEU A 15 -21.16 -4.23 8.28
C LEU A 15 -21.87 -4.27 9.62
N ASP A 16 -21.34 -5.05 10.56
CA ASP A 16 -21.79 -5.12 11.93
C ASP A 16 -20.60 -4.90 12.86
N VAL A 17 -20.76 -3.99 13.81
CA VAL A 17 -19.73 -3.69 14.82
C VAL A 17 -20.01 -4.52 16.07
N LEU A 18 -19.15 -5.51 16.35
CA LEU A 18 -19.39 -6.51 17.38
C LEU A 18 -18.90 -6.08 18.77
N GLY A 19 -17.96 -5.15 18.86
CA GLY A 19 -17.45 -4.66 20.14
C GLY A 19 -16.09 -4.00 20.04
N LYS A 20 -15.74 -3.22 21.07
CA LYS A 20 -14.46 -2.53 21.15
C LYS A 20 -13.37 -3.49 21.63
N ARG A 21 -12.21 -3.44 20.98
CA ARG A 21 -11.03 -4.20 21.36
C ARG A 21 -10.13 -3.41 22.31
N PRO A 22 -9.27 -4.10 23.10
CA PRO A 22 -8.31 -3.42 23.98
C PRO A 22 -7.34 -2.48 23.24
N ASP A 23 -7.06 -2.72 21.95
CA ASP A 23 -6.19 -1.88 21.13
C ASP A 23 -6.87 -0.60 20.60
N GLY A 24 -8.13 -0.35 20.99
CA GLY A 24 -8.93 0.79 20.55
C GLY A 24 -9.73 0.58 19.29
N TYR A 25 -9.47 -0.49 18.52
CA TYR A 25 -10.25 -0.88 17.37
C TYR A 25 -11.49 -1.67 17.75
N HIS A 26 -12.37 -1.91 16.79
CA HIS A 26 -13.58 -2.70 16.96
C HIS A 26 -13.50 -4.00 16.17
N ASN A 27 -14.03 -5.07 16.74
CA ASN A 27 -14.33 -6.27 15.96
C ASN A 27 -15.52 -5.97 15.06
N ILE A 28 -15.39 -6.34 13.82
CA ILE A 28 -16.46 -6.17 12.83
C ILE A 28 -16.77 -7.50 12.16
N LYS A 29 -18.02 -7.64 11.72
CA LYS A 29 -18.44 -8.66 10.78
C LYS A 29 -18.87 -7.94 9.51
N SER A 30 -18.25 -8.28 8.39
CA SER A 30 -18.44 -7.54 7.16
C SER A 30 -18.39 -8.45 5.95
N VAL A 31 -19.14 -8.06 4.92
CA VAL A 31 -18.96 -8.56 3.55
C VAL A 31 -18.42 -7.41 2.73
N MET A 32 -17.17 -7.53 2.31
CA MET A 32 -16.50 -6.53 1.49
C MET A 32 -16.51 -6.94 0.02
N GLN A 33 -16.66 -5.96 -0.86
CA GLN A 33 -16.62 -6.13 -2.30
C GLN A 33 -15.67 -5.10 -2.90
N THR A 34 -14.71 -5.54 -3.70
CA THR A 34 -13.94 -4.64 -4.55
C THR A 34 -14.79 -4.14 -5.71
N VAL A 35 -14.55 -2.91 -6.13
CA VAL A 35 -15.28 -2.26 -7.22
C VAL A 35 -14.31 -1.76 -8.29
N ASP A 36 -14.85 -1.32 -9.44
CA ASP A 36 -14.03 -0.90 -10.59
C ASP A 36 -13.35 0.47 -10.39
N LEU A 37 -13.78 1.24 -9.39
CA LEU A 37 -13.10 2.49 -9.06
C LEU A 37 -11.72 2.16 -8.50
N CYS A 38 -10.66 2.53 -9.22
CA CYS A 38 -9.28 2.20 -8.87
C CYS A 38 -8.39 3.43 -8.90
N ASP A 39 -7.46 3.51 -7.96
CA ASP A 39 -6.24 4.28 -8.16
C ASP A 39 -5.30 3.49 -9.07
N GLU A 40 -4.36 4.18 -9.70
CA GLU A 40 -3.31 3.55 -10.50
C GLU A 40 -1.97 3.79 -9.82
N ILE A 41 -1.26 2.72 -9.54
CA ILE A 41 0.02 2.75 -8.83
C ILE A 41 1.11 2.26 -9.76
N THR A 42 2.08 3.12 -10.02
CA THR A 42 3.29 2.76 -10.77
C THR A 42 4.46 2.69 -9.81
N VAL A 43 5.11 1.55 -9.76
CA VAL A 43 6.31 1.31 -8.96
C VAL A 43 7.49 1.10 -9.88
N GLU A 44 8.56 1.86 -9.68
CA GLU A 44 9.80 1.76 -10.44
C GLU A 44 10.97 1.53 -9.49
N MET A 45 11.72 0.46 -9.74
CA MET A 45 12.99 0.21 -9.06
C MET A 45 14.13 0.65 -9.98
N LEU A 46 14.94 1.56 -9.46
CA LEU A 46 16.14 2.06 -10.14
C LEU A 46 17.38 1.30 -9.65
N THR A 47 18.48 1.45 -10.37
CA THR A 47 19.76 0.88 -9.95
C THR A 47 20.13 1.37 -8.56
N PRO A 48 20.33 0.46 -7.58
CA PRO A 48 20.65 0.88 -6.23
C PRO A 48 22.04 1.50 -6.16
N THR A 49 22.16 2.50 -5.30
CA THR A 49 23.47 3.11 -4.95
C THR A 49 23.86 2.61 -3.57
N PRO A 50 25.09 2.05 -3.40
CA PRO A 50 25.53 1.57 -2.10
C PRO A 50 25.39 2.61 -0.98
N GLY A 51 24.79 2.22 0.13
CA GLY A 51 24.54 3.08 1.29
C GLY A 51 23.37 4.04 1.14
N LEU A 52 22.62 3.99 0.04
CA LEU A 52 21.47 4.85 -0.20
C LEU A 52 20.15 4.09 -0.06
N GLN A 53 19.25 4.67 0.74
CA GLN A 53 17.86 4.26 0.83
C GLN A 53 16.99 5.43 0.38
N SER A 54 16.33 5.30 -0.76
CA SER A 54 15.54 6.38 -1.33
C SER A 54 14.17 5.89 -1.80
N ILE A 55 13.13 6.55 -1.31
CA ILE A 55 11.75 6.38 -1.76
C ILE A 55 11.23 7.74 -2.17
N GLN A 56 10.85 7.87 -3.44
CA GLN A 56 10.28 9.09 -4.01
C GLN A 56 8.83 8.82 -4.38
N ILE A 57 7.91 9.63 -3.84
CA ILE A 57 6.48 9.54 -4.16
C ILE A 57 6.05 10.77 -4.92
N SER A 58 5.30 10.55 -5.99
CA SER A 58 4.49 11.57 -6.66
C SER A 58 3.02 11.16 -6.59
N CYS A 59 2.13 12.15 -6.50
CA CYS A 59 0.71 11.91 -6.39
C CYS A 59 -0.07 12.99 -7.14
N SER A 60 -1.10 12.59 -7.87
CA SER A 60 -2.00 13.51 -8.56
C SER A 60 -2.87 14.34 -7.61
N GLU A 61 -3.05 13.92 -6.35
CA GLU A 61 -3.81 14.63 -5.34
C GLU A 61 -2.86 15.43 -4.43
N ALA A 62 -2.90 16.76 -4.55
CA ALA A 62 -2.01 17.65 -3.82
C ALA A 62 -2.17 17.59 -2.28
N ALA A 63 -3.35 17.23 -1.78
CA ALA A 63 -3.63 17.11 -0.36
C ALA A 63 -3.01 15.85 0.28
N LEU A 64 -2.59 14.87 -0.54
CA LEU A 64 -1.97 13.65 -0.04
C LEU A 64 -0.47 13.90 0.20
N PRO A 65 0.06 13.59 1.40
CA PRO A 65 1.49 13.74 1.63
C PRO A 65 2.32 12.78 0.78
N CYS A 66 3.50 13.22 0.34
CA CYS A 66 4.44 12.43 -0.46
C CYS A 66 5.68 12.02 0.36
N ASP A 67 5.51 11.78 1.64
CA ASP A 67 6.56 11.40 2.59
C ASP A 67 6.12 10.19 3.44
N ALA A 68 6.80 9.96 4.57
CA ALA A 68 6.55 8.84 5.47
C ALA A 68 5.14 8.81 6.10
N ARG A 69 4.34 9.87 5.97
CA ARG A 69 2.94 9.88 6.37
C ARG A 69 2.04 9.16 5.38
N ASN A 70 2.50 8.94 4.16
CA ASN A 70 1.77 8.22 3.13
C ASN A 70 1.92 6.71 3.35
N LEU A 71 0.81 5.97 3.34
CA LEU A 71 0.83 4.51 3.52
C LEU A 71 1.63 3.80 2.42
N ALA A 72 1.65 4.32 1.20
CA ALA A 72 2.47 3.77 0.11
C ALA A 72 3.98 3.86 0.42
N HIS A 73 4.42 4.97 1.02
CA HIS A 73 5.82 5.11 1.49
C HIS A 73 6.12 4.08 2.58
N ARG A 74 5.23 3.96 3.56
CA ARG A 74 5.38 3.00 4.67
C ARG A 74 5.39 1.55 4.17
N ALA A 75 4.59 1.25 3.14
CA ALA A 75 4.59 -0.06 2.50
C ALA A 75 5.94 -0.39 1.87
N ALA A 76 6.53 0.55 1.15
CA ALA A 76 7.85 0.35 0.56
C ALA A 76 8.93 0.12 1.62
N VAL A 77 8.96 0.93 2.69
CA VAL A 77 9.89 0.74 3.82
C VAL A 77 9.73 -0.66 4.43
N ALA A 78 8.48 -1.07 4.71
CA ALA A 78 8.19 -2.38 5.29
C ALA A 78 8.63 -3.53 4.38
N PHE A 79 8.42 -3.39 3.07
CA PHE A 79 8.85 -4.40 2.09
C PHE A 79 10.37 -4.58 2.09
N PHE A 80 11.11 -3.49 1.94
CA PHE A 80 12.57 -3.55 1.89
C PHE A 80 13.17 -4.09 3.20
N ASN A 81 12.65 -3.65 4.34
CA ASN A 81 13.07 -4.17 5.64
C ASN A 81 12.75 -5.68 5.79
N GLY A 82 11.55 -6.09 5.38
CA GLY A 82 11.12 -7.48 5.45
C GLY A 82 11.92 -8.42 4.55
N CYS A 83 12.49 -7.90 3.47
CA CYS A 83 13.36 -8.64 2.54
C CYS A 83 14.85 -8.48 2.84
N ASN A 84 15.24 -7.76 3.90
CA ASN A 84 16.63 -7.42 4.23
C ASN A 84 17.37 -6.74 3.07
N ILE A 85 16.68 -5.86 2.35
CA ILE A 85 17.25 -5.04 1.28
C ILE A 85 17.54 -3.66 1.87
N TYR A 86 18.80 -3.28 1.94
CA TYR A 86 19.24 -2.05 2.61
C TYR A 86 19.72 -0.97 1.65
N ASP A 87 20.01 -1.31 0.39
CA ASP A 87 20.34 -0.36 -0.66
C ASP A 87 19.23 -0.40 -1.70
N PHE A 88 18.49 0.69 -1.85
CA PHE A 88 17.41 0.75 -2.82
C PHE A 88 17.11 2.18 -3.24
N THR A 89 16.69 2.33 -4.48
CA THR A 89 16.07 3.55 -5.01
C THR A 89 14.76 3.17 -5.68
N CYS A 90 13.68 3.70 -5.15
CA CYS A 90 12.32 3.37 -5.58
C CYS A 90 11.54 4.65 -5.87
N ARG A 91 10.81 4.67 -6.97
CA ARG A 91 9.81 5.70 -7.29
C ARG A 91 8.43 5.09 -7.28
N ILE A 92 7.49 5.81 -6.70
CA ILE A 92 6.09 5.43 -6.63
C ILE A 92 5.27 6.60 -7.15
N ASP A 93 4.53 6.38 -8.21
CA ASP A 93 3.56 7.36 -8.74
C ASP A 93 2.14 6.90 -8.44
N ILE A 94 1.35 7.78 -7.86
CA ILE A 94 -0.02 7.50 -7.43
C ILE A 94 -0.97 8.39 -8.22
N GLN A 95 -1.78 7.80 -9.10
CA GLN A 95 -2.88 8.47 -9.77
C GLN A 95 -4.15 8.21 -8.98
N LYS A 96 -4.61 9.23 -8.25
CA LYS A 96 -5.78 9.12 -7.36
C LYS A 96 -7.07 9.28 -8.16
N ASN A 97 -7.94 8.28 -8.05
CA ASN A 97 -9.33 8.32 -8.52
C ASN A 97 -10.31 8.03 -7.38
N ILE A 98 -9.84 7.34 -6.33
CA ILE A 98 -10.65 7.04 -5.15
C ILE A 98 -10.68 8.30 -4.27
N PRO A 99 -11.87 8.82 -3.91
CA PRO A 99 -11.98 9.97 -3.01
C PRO A 99 -11.30 9.71 -1.67
N MET A 100 -10.56 10.71 -1.18
CA MET A 100 -9.92 10.64 0.14
C MET A 100 -10.97 10.68 1.25
N ALA A 101 -10.70 9.94 2.34
CA ALA A 101 -11.53 9.90 3.54
C ALA A 101 -12.99 9.49 3.28
N ALA A 102 -13.25 8.74 2.23
CA ALA A 102 -14.60 8.31 1.85
C ALA A 102 -15.00 6.92 2.38
N GLY A 103 -14.17 6.29 3.19
CA GLY A 103 -14.43 4.92 3.69
C GLY A 103 -14.23 3.82 2.64
N LEU A 104 -13.57 4.13 1.52
CA LEU A 104 -13.35 3.25 0.37
C LEU A 104 -11.99 2.55 0.39
N ALA A 105 -11.22 2.73 1.46
CA ALA A 105 -9.90 2.14 1.70
C ALA A 105 -8.83 2.54 0.65
N GLY A 106 -8.90 3.75 0.09
CA GLY A 106 -7.98 4.22 -0.95
C GLY A 106 -6.50 4.12 -0.55
N GLY A 107 -6.13 4.64 0.62
CA GLY A 107 -4.74 4.58 1.11
C GLY A 107 -4.26 3.14 1.35
N SER A 108 -5.10 2.29 1.89
CA SER A 108 -4.76 0.88 2.16
C SER A 108 -4.58 0.08 0.87
N THR A 109 -5.43 0.31 -0.13
CA THR A 109 -5.30 -0.37 -1.41
C THR A 109 -4.08 0.10 -2.20
N ASP A 110 -3.73 1.39 -2.10
CA ASP A 110 -2.49 1.94 -2.68
C ASP A 110 -1.26 1.26 -2.06
N ALA A 111 -1.24 1.13 -0.73
CA ALA A 111 -0.16 0.44 -0.01
C ALA A 111 -0.06 -1.04 -0.42
N ALA A 112 -1.17 -1.73 -0.54
CA ALA A 112 -1.20 -3.12 -1.00
C ALA A 112 -0.66 -3.26 -2.43
N ALA A 113 -0.99 -2.32 -3.32
CA ALA A 113 -0.47 -2.31 -4.69
C ALA A 113 1.06 -2.09 -4.70
N VAL A 114 1.58 -1.23 -3.84
CA VAL A 114 3.04 -1.02 -3.68
C VAL A 114 3.72 -2.32 -3.24
N LEU A 115 3.20 -2.99 -2.21
CA LEU A 115 3.75 -4.28 -1.75
C LEU A 115 3.78 -5.32 -2.87
N ARG A 116 2.68 -5.46 -3.60
CA ARG A 116 2.58 -6.38 -4.74
C ARG A 116 3.54 -6.02 -5.87
N GLY A 117 3.64 -4.74 -6.20
CA GLY A 117 4.50 -4.24 -7.26
C GLY A 117 5.98 -4.47 -6.94
N LEU A 118 6.42 -4.13 -5.73
CA LEU A 118 7.79 -4.36 -5.28
C LEU A 118 8.12 -5.86 -5.24
N ASN A 119 7.18 -6.68 -4.78
CA ASN A 119 7.35 -8.12 -4.76
C ASN A 119 7.54 -8.71 -6.16
N ALA A 120 6.72 -8.29 -7.12
CA ALA A 120 6.85 -8.70 -8.52
C ALA A 120 8.18 -8.27 -9.13
N LEU A 121 8.59 -7.02 -8.93
CA LEU A 121 9.86 -6.48 -9.45
C LEU A 121 11.10 -7.12 -8.81
N SER A 122 10.96 -7.67 -7.61
CA SER A 122 12.04 -8.32 -6.87
C SER A 122 12.08 -9.85 -7.05
N GLY A 123 11.28 -10.41 -7.96
CA GLY A 123 11.24 -11.84 -8.23
C GLY A 123 10.41 -12.66 -7.24
N HIS A 124 9.42 -12.06 -6.61
CA HIS A 124 8.48 -12.69 -5.66
C HIS A 124 9.16 -13.31 -4.42
N PRO A 125 10.00 -12.54 -3.68
CA PRO A 125 10.67 -13.07 -2.49
C PRO A 125 9.70 -13.38 -1.34
N LEU A 126 8.51 -12.78 -1.32
CA LEU A 126 7.49 -12.98 -0.30
C LEU A 126 6.27 -13.69 -0.87
N ASP A 127 5.71 -14.61 -0.09
CA ASP A 127 4.43 -15.23 -0.41
C ASP A 127 3.26 -14.32 0.00
N THR A 128 2.04 -14.75 -0.32
CA THR A 128 0.82 -13.97 -0.03
C THR A 128 0.65 -13.73 1.47
N ASP A 129 0.92 -14.71 2.32
CA ASP A 129 0.76 -14.57 3.77
C ASP A 129 1.76 -13.56 4.34
N ALA A 130 2.99 -13.56 3.86
CA ALA A 130 4.00 -12.58 4.26
C ALA A 130 3.61 -11.16 3.82
N LEU A 131 3.11 -10.99 2.61
CA LEU A 131 2.61 -9.71 2.12
C LEU A 131 1.41 -9.21 2.94
N CYS A 132 0.49 -10.09 3.27
CA CYS A 132 -0.65 -9.75 4.14
C CYS A 132 -0.22 -9.32 5.54
N SER A 133 0.79 -9.99 6.11
CA SER A 133 1.35 -9.62 7.42
C SER A 133 1.98 -8.24 7.39
N LEU A 134 2.73 -7.89 6.34
CA LEU A 134 3.28 -6.54 6.16
C LEU A 134 2.16 -5.51 6.02
N GLY A 135 1.16 -5.79 5.21
CA GLY A 135 0.01 -4.90 5.02
C GLY A 135 -0.76 -4.64 6.31
N ALA A 136 -1.00 -5.66 7.11
CA ALA A 136 -1.69 -5.53 8.40
C ALA A 136 -0.92 -4.66 9.40
N ALA A 137 0.40 -4.69 9.36
CA ALA A 137 1.24 -3.86 10.24
C ALA A 137 1.29 -2.39 9.84
N ILE A 138 1.00 -2.06 8.59
CA ILE A 138 1.07 -0.68 8.05
C ILE A 138 -0.25 0.06 8.28
N GLY A 139 -1.37 -0.59 8.00
CA GLY A 139 -2.69 0.00 8.02
C GLY A 139 -3.66 -0.82 8.84
N ALA A 140 -4.48 -0.15 9.56
CA ALA A 140 -5.54 -0.79 10.32
C ALA A 140 -6.80 -0.98 9.50
#